data_a3d693a40231676dfa9244284a6c651c
#
_entry.id   a3d693a40231676dfa9244284a6c651c
#
_cell.length_a   1.000
_cell.length_b   1.000
_cell.length_c   1.000
_cell.angle_alpha   90.00
_cell.angle_beta   90.00
_cell.angle_gamma   90.00
#
_symmetry.space_group_name_H-M   'P 1'
#
loop_
_entity.id
_entity.type
_entity.pdbx_description
1 polymer ?
#
loop_
_entity_poly.entity_id
_entity_poly.type
_entity_poly.pdbx_seq_one_letter_code
_entity_poly.pdbx_strand_id
1 'polypeptide(L)'
;GVVAAEMPAAFPEEALKAQAVAARTYQVRQMQAAGSRAVLYDVGQAYLSEAEQKEKWGEGYALYAGKIHSAVRATAGEIMTYDGEPILAAFHAQSGGRTEDAAHVWNTAVPYLKSVDSKGDRQAPNNETTVTIAAKALAERLGIADDEAVSVKKRTEAGYVAEVQAGSKTFSGREIRERLGLRSADFTIAKNGDSYIFTVHGYGHGAGMSQYGASFLAEQGKNYHEILRHYYTGISFSILE
;
A
#
# COMPACT_ATOMS: atom_id res chain seq x y z
N GLY A 1 13.97 -2.10 -11.89
CA GLY A 1 13.69 -0.69 -11.57
C GLY A 1 12.50 -0.54 -10.61
N VAL A 2 11.37 -1.23 -10.86
CA VAL A 2 10.17 -1.14 -10.00
C VAL A 2 10.46 -1.61 -8.58
N VAL A 3 11.00 -2.81 -8.38
CA VAL A 3 11.33 -3.34 -7.03
C VAL A 3 12.29 -2.39 -6.29
N ALA A 4 13.27 -1.82 -6.99
CA ALA A 4 14.24 -0.87 -6.44
C ALA A 4 13.60 0.46 -5.97
N ALA A 5 12.52 0.86 -6.62
CA ALA A 5 11.76 2.05 -6.28
C ALA A 5 10.79 1.82 -5.12
N GLU A 6 10.06 0.72 -5.18
CA GLU A 6 8.90 0.42 -4.33
C GLU A 6 9.29 -0.16 -2.96
N MET A 7 10.32 -1.00 -2.88
CA MET A 7 10.65 -1.71 -1.65
C MET A 7 12.10 -1.43 -1.18
N PRO A 8 12.34 -1.24 0.13
CA PRO A 8 13.71 -1.13 0.64
C PRO A 8 14.56 -2.35 0.27
N ALA A 9 15.69 -2.13 -0.41
CA ALA A 9 16.59 -3.21 -0.86
C ALA A 9 17.20 -4.02 0.31
N ALA A 10 17.19 -3.45 1.52
CA ALA A 10 17.63 -4.12 2.73
C ALA A 10 16.68 -5.25 3.20
N PHE A 11 15.42 -5.27 2.75
CA PHE A 11 14.43 -6.27 3.14
C PHE A 11 14.89 -7.70 2.81
N PRO A 12 14.39 -8.73 3.52
CA PRO A 12 14.70 -10.13 3.21
C PRO A 12 14.42 -10.50 1.76
N GLU A 13 15.19 -11.45 1.22
CA GLU A 13 15.08 -11.86 -0.19
C GLU A 13 13.68 -12.34 -0.55
N GLU A 14 13.01 -13.07 0.34
CA GLU A 14 11.65 -13.56 0.10
C GLU A 14 10.62 -12.42 -0.01
N ALA A 15 10.79 -11.31 0.72
CA ALA A 15 9.96 -10.12 0.55
C ALA A 15 10.22 -9.44 -0.81
N LEU A 16 11.48 -9.35 -1.25
CA LEU A 16 11.84 -8.83 -2.57
C LEU A 16 11.30 -9.71 -3.71
N LYS A 17 11.32 -11.04 -3.55
CA LYS A 17 10.69 -11.99 -4.48
C LYS A 17 9.18 -11.77 -4.56
N ALA A 18 8.50 -11.64 -3.41
CA ALA A 18 7.08 -11.35 -3.35
C ALA A 18 6.74 -10.04 -4.07
N GLN A 19 7.53 -8.97 -3.85
CA GLN A 19 7.36 -7.70 -4.55
C GLN A 19 7.61 -7.83 -6.05
N ALA A 20 8.60 -8.62 -6.48
CA ALA A 20 8.88 -8.84 -7.91
C ALA A 20 7.71 -9.52 -8.63
N VAL A 21 7.11 -10.55 -8.02
CA VAL A 21 5.91 -11.23 -8.55
C VAL A 21 4.71 -10.29 -8.56
N ALA A 22 4.47 -9.55 -7.46
CA ALA A 22 3.36 -8.60 -7.38
C ALA A 22 3.48 -7.50 -8.44
N ALA A 23 4.65 -6.88 -8.57
CA ALA A 23 4.88 -5.81 -9.56
C ALA A 23 4.73 -6.32 -11.00
N ARG A 24 5.23 -7.50 -11.30
CA ARG A 24 5.08 -8.12 -12.62
C ARG A 24 3.64 -8.45 -12.93
N THR A 25 2.91 -9.03 -11.98
CA THR A 25 1.48 -9.33 -12.12
C THR A 25 0.66 -8.09 -12.40
N TYR A 26 0.91 -7.02 -11.63
CA TYR A 26 0.26 -5.72 -11.83
C TYR A 26 0.53 -5.18 -13.23
N GLN A 27 1.78 -5.20 -13.69
CA GLN A 27 2.18 -4.75 -15.03
C GLN A 27 1.46 -5.55 -16.13
N VAL A 28 1.47 -6.88 -16.04
CA VAL A 28 0.83 -7.77 -17.03
C VAL A 28 -0.67 -7.47 -17.13
N ARG A 29 -1.34 -7.32 -15.99
CA ARG A 29 -2.76 -6.93 -15.96
C ARG A 29 -3.01 -5.59 -16.64
N GLN A 30 -2.18 -4.58 -16.40
CA GLN A 30 -2.33 -3.27 -17.04
C GLN A 30 -2.12 -3.35 -18.57
N MET A 31 -1.14 -4.13 -19.02
CA MET A 31 -0.88 -4.36 -20.43
C MET A 31 -2.07 -5.04 -21.11
N GLN A 32 -2.67 -6.06 -20.50
CA GLN A 32 -3.88 -6.72 -21.01
C GLN A 32 -5.05 -5.73 -21.09
N ALA A 33 -5.29 -4.94 -20.06
CA ALA A 33 -6.36 -3.95 -20.03
C ALA A 33 -6.20 -2.86 -21.10
N ALA A 34 -4.96 -2.50 -21.42
CA ALA A 34 -4.64 -1.53 -22.49
C ALA A 34 -4.67 -2.13 -23.89
N GLY A 35 -4.87 -3.44 -24.04
CA GLY A 35 -4.80 -4.13 -25.32
C GLY A 35 -3.43 -4.05 -26.00
N SER A 36 -2.36 -3.83 -25.25
CA SER A 36 -1.02 -3.59 -25.75
C SER A 36 -0.01 -4.47 -25.02
N ARG A 37 0.95 -5.03 -25.77
CA ARG A 37 2.15 -5.69 -25.24
C ARG A 37 3.30 -4.68 -25.02
N ALA A 38 3.11 -3.41 -25.36
CA ALA A 38 4.13 -2.38 -25.11
C ALA A 38 4.32 -2.20 -23.60
N VAL A 39 5.58 -2.10 -23.19
CA VAL A 39 5.91 -1.71 -21.81
C VAL A 39 5.37 -0.31 -21.58
N LEU A 40 4.35 -0.18 -20.76
CA LEU A 40 3.83 1.11 -20.37
C LEU A 40 4.76 1.66 -19.29
N TYR A 41 5.38 2.80 -19.55
CA TYR A 41 6.27 3.48 -18.60
C TYR A 41 5.51 4.10 -17.42
N ASP A 42 4.21 4.37 -17.61
CA ASP A 42 3.34 4.93 -16.57
C ASP A 42 2.20 3.96 -16.26
N VAL A 43 2.48 3.00 -15.42
CA VAL A 43 1.49 1.99 -14.97
C VAL A 43 1.13 2.14 -13.49
N GLY A 44 1.36 3.32 -12.90
CA GLY A 44 1.04 3.57 -11.51
C GLY A 44 1.96 2.85 -10.52
N GLN A 45 3.18 2.49 -10.93
CA GLN A 45 4.25 1.97 -10.09
C GLN A 45 5.47 2.88 -10.17
N ALA A 46 6.14 3.13 -9.04
CA ALA A 46 7.40 3.85 -9.05
C ALA A 46 8.49 3.05 -9.78
N TYR A 47 9.41 3.76 -10.41
CA TYR A 47 10.53 3.15 -11.13
C TYR A 47 11.81 3.93 -10.86
N LEU A 48 12.92 3.22 -10.67
CA LEU A 48 14.27 3.78 -10.63
C LEU A 48 15.10 3.17 -11.76
N SER A 49 15.66 4.04 -12.60
CA SER A 49 16.70 3.68 -13.57
C SER A 49 17.97 3.22 -12.85
N GLU A 50 18.88 2.59 -13.57
CA GLU A 50 20.18 2.19 -13.00
C GLU A 50 20.99 3.40 -12.48
N ALA A 51 20.90 4.53 -13.17
CA ALA A 51 21.58 5.77 -12.74
C ALA A 51 21.03 6.27 -11.40
N GLU A 52 19.70 6.33 -11.25
CA GLU A 52 19.04 6.73 -10.01
C GLU A 52 19.28 5.73 -8.87
N GLN A 53 19.39 4.44 -9.16
CA GLN A 53 19.77 3.43 -8.17
C GLN A 53 21.21 3.64 -7.66
N LYS A 54 22.16 3.96 -8.58
CA LYS A 54 23.53 4.28 -8.22
C LYS A 54 23.61 5.54 -7.35
N GLU A 55 22.85 6.56 -7.70
CA GLU A 55 22.76 7.80 -6.91
C GLU A 55 22.17 7.53 -5.52
N LYS A 56 21.04 6.80 -5.46
CA LYS A 56 20.34 6.46 -4.21
C LYS A 56 21.17 5.64 -3.24
N TRP A 57 21.96 4.68 -3.74
CA TRP A 57 22.66 3.72 -2.89
C TRP A 57 24.17 3.92 -2.81
N GLY A 58 24.75 4.79 -3.64
CA GLY A 58 26.18 5.09 -3.62
C GLY A 58 27.05 3.83 -3.62
N GLU A 59 27.94 3.71 -2.64
CA GLU A 59 28.84 2.55 -2.47
C GLU A 59 28.08 1.23 -2.25
N GLY A 60 26.86 1.27 -1.71
CA GLY A 60 25.99 0.11 -1.50
C GLY A 60 25.32 -0.41 -2.78
N TYR A 61 25.48 0.28 -3.93
CA TYR A 61 24.76 -0.07 -5.16
C TYR A 61 24.96 -1.53 -5.58
N ALA A 62 26.19 -2.01 -5.63
CA ALA A 62 26.48 -3.37 -6.08
C ALA A 62 25.78 -4.43 -5.22
N LEU A 63 25.76 -4.25 -3.91
CA LEU A 63 25.08 -5.15 -2.96
C LEU A 63 23.55 -5.12 -3.17
N TYR A 64 22.94 -3.95 -3.16
CA TYR A 64 21.51 -3.81 -3.23
C TYR A 64 20.94 -4.16 -4.60
N ALA A 65 21.58 -3.72 -5.67
CA ALA A 65 21.21 -4.09 -7.03
C ALA A 65 21.36 -5.60 -7.25
N GLY A 66 22.46 -6.21 -6.78
CA GLY A 66 22.69 -7.65 -6.86
C GLY A 66 21.59 -8.44 -6.16
N LYS A 67 21.19 -8.04 -4.96
CA LYS A 67 20.11 -8.68 -4.19
C LYS A 67 18.75 -8.60 -4.90
N ILE A 68 18.40 -7.41 -5.43
CA ILE A 68 17.15 -7.22 -6.19
C ILE A 68 17.18 -8.04 -7.48
N HIS A 69 18.29 -8.04 -8.23
CA HIS A 69 18.41 -8.82 -9.45
C HIS A 69 18.28 -10.34 -9.17
N SER A 70 18.85 -10.82 -8.06
CA SER A 70 18.68 -12.21 -7.62
C SER A 70 17.21 -12.55 -7.41
N ALA A 71 16.49 -11.74 -6.64
CA ALA A 71 15.07 -11.93 -6.36
C ALA A 71 14.19 -11.92 -7.64
N VAL A 72 14.45 -10.97 -8.55
CA VAL A 72 13.73 -10.86 -9.83
C VAL A 72 13.99 -12.06 -10.74
N ARG A 73 15.25 -12.54 -10.81
CA ARG A 73 15.61 -13.73 -11.62
C ARG A 73 15.02 -15.00 -11.04
N ALA A 74 15.06 -15.16 -9.72
CA ALA A 74 14.52 -16.35 -9.05
C ALA A 74 12.99 -16.51 -9.24
N THR A 75 12.30 -15.44 -9.61
CA THR A 75 10.85 -15.39 -9.88
C THR A 75 10.53 -15.08 -11.34
N ALA A 76 11.48 -15.36 -12.27
CA ALA A 76 11.32 -14.97 -13.68
C ALA A 76 10.05 -15.54 -14.30
N GLY A 77 9.27 -14.70 -14.99
CA GLY A 77 8.02 -15.08 -15.64
C GLY A 77 6.84 -15.36 -14.70
N GLU A 78 7.04 -15.49 -13.39
CA GLU A 78 5.97 -15.86 -12.47
C GLU A 78 5.01 -14.72 -12.20
N ILE A 79 3.71 -14.99 -12.30
CA ILE A 79 2.61 -14.07 -12.00
C ILE A 79 1.55 -14.74 -11.13
N MET A 80 0.74 -13.94 -10.46
CA MET A 80 -0.44 -14.39 -9.71
C MET A 80 -1.69 -14.31 -10.58
N THR A 81 -2.52 -15.35 -10.51
CA THR A 81 -3.79 -15.42 -11.22
C THR A 81 -4.93 -15.76 -10.27
N TYR A 82 -6.14 -15.36 -10.64
CA TYR A 82 -7.40 -15.77 -10.04
C TYR A 82 -8.38 -16.10 -11.17
N ASP A 83 -8.97 -17.29 -11.14
CA ASP A 83 -9.80 -17.80 -12.24
C ASP A 83 -9.11 -17.71 -13.63
N GLY A 84 -7.80 -17.96 -13.67
CA GLY A 84 -6.99 -17.94 -14.88
C GLY A 84 -6.50 -16.57 -15.34
N GLU A 85 -7.02 -15.47 -14.78
CA GLU A 85 -6.66 -14.11 -15.16
C GLU A 85 -5.66 -13.47 -14.18
N PRO A 86 -4.70 -12.66 -14.64
CA PRO A 86 -3.79 -11.92 -13.78
C PRO A 86 -4.55 -11.04 -12.79
N ILE A 87 -4.20 -11.11 -11.50
CA ILE A 87 -4.87 -10.35 -10.45
C ILE A 87 -4.50 -8.86 -10.47
N LEU A 88 -5.34 -8.02 -9.85
CA LEU A 88 -4.95 -6.68 -9.41
C LEU A 88 -4.02 -6.84 -8.19
N ALA A 89 -2.73 -7.01 -8.44
CA ALA A 89 -1.72 -7.21 -7.41
C ALA A 89 -1.37 -5.88 -6.71
N ALA A 90 -2.35 -5.27 -6.05
CA ALA A 90 -2.17 -4.01 -5.32
C ALA A 90 -1.29 -4.23 -4.09
N PHE A 91 -0.42 -3.27 -3.81
CA PHE A 91 0.45 -3.27 -2.63
C PHE A 91 0.59 -1.85 -2.04
N HIS A 92 1.03 -1.76 -0.81
CA HIS A 92 1.21 -0.50 -0.09
C HIS A 92 2.38 -0.61 0.89
N ALA A 93 2.89 0.50 1.39
CA ALA A 93 4.06 0.49 2.26
C ALA A 93 3.79 -0.27 3.56
N GLN A 94 2.79 0.16 4.35
CA GLN A 94 2.46 -0.45 5.64
C GLN A 94 1.01 -0.17 6.04
N SER A 95 0.37 -1.12 6.72
CA SER A 95 -0.94 -0.96 7.34
C SER A 95 -0.83 -0.57 8.82
N GLY A 96 -1.95 -0.28 9.48
CA GLY A 96 -2.04 -0.11 10.94
C GLY A 96 -2.03 -1.43 11.73
N GLY A 97 -1.67 -2.55 11.07
CA GLY A 97 -1.65 -3.90 11.63
C GLY A 97 -2.69 -4.83 11.03
N ARG A 98 -3.51 -4.36 10.11
CA ARG A 98 -4.46 -5.11 9.31
C ARG A 98 -4.67 -4.43 7.96
N THR A 99 -4.72 -5.18 6.87
CA THR A 99 -5.02 -4.63 5.54
C THR A 99 -6.50 -4.34 5.36
N GLU A 100 -6.86 -3.51 4.39
CA GLU A 100 -8.25 -3.17 4.09
C GLU A 100 -8.79 -3.99 2.92
N ASP A 101 -10.11 -4.24 2.91
CA ASP A 101 -10.82 -4.85 1.78
C ASP A 101 -10.89 -3.85 0.61
N ALA A 102 -10.67 -4.35 -0.60
CA ALA A 102 -10.74 -3.55 -1.82
C ALA A 102 -12.09 -2.82 -2.00
N ALA A 103 -13.18 -3.42 -1.52
CA ALA A 103 -14.50 -2.81 -1.58
C ALA A 103 -14.58 -1.49 -0.82
N HIS A 104 -13.85 -1.35 0.28
CA HIS A 104 -13.79 -0.12 1.05
C HIS A 104 -12.80 0.90 0.49
N VAL A 105 -11.77 0.44 -0.24
CA VAL A 105 -10.76 1.32 -0.85
C VAL A 105 -11.24 1.89 -2.18
N TRP A 106 -11.84 1.06 -3.03
CA TRP A 106 -12.19 1.44 -4.42
C TRP A 106 -13.69 1.29 -4.76
N ASN A 107 -14.56 1.04 -3.78
CA ASN A 107 -15.99 0.77 -3.97
C ASN A 107 -16.27 -0.39 -4.95
N THR A 108 -15.32 -1.33 -5.07
CA THR A 108 -15.40 -2.50 -5.94
C THR A 108 -14.93 -3.71 -5.19
N ALA A 109 -15.80 -4.71 -5.03
CA ALA A 109 -15.43 -5.97 -4.39
C ALA A 109 -14.49 -6.76 -5.30
N VAL A 110 -13.34 -7.15 -4.76
CA VAL A 110 -12.33 -7.96 -5.44
C VAL A 110 -12.11 -9.22 -4.60
N PRO A 111 -12.42 -10.43 -5.12
CA PRO A 111 -12.51 -11.64 -4.28
C PRO A 111 -11.20 -12.00 -3.59
N TYR A 112 -10.06 -11.69 -4.19
CA TYR A 112 -8.71 -11.98 -3.68
C TYR A 112 -8.06 -10.82 -2.90
N LEU A 113 -8.68 -9.62 -2.84
CA LEU A 113 -8.20 -8.45 -2.08
C LEU A 113 -9.05 -8.24 -0.83
N LYS A 114 -8.91 -9.16 0.11
CA LYS A 114 -9.60 -9.15 1.39
C LYS A 114 -8.73 -8.59 2.50
N SER A 115 -9.38 -8.10 3.56
CA SER A 115 -8.69 -7.69 4.77
C SER A 115 -8.03 -8.89 5.44
N VAL A 116 -6.72 -8.80 5.68
CA VAL A 116 -5.93 -9.82 6.39
C VAL A 116 -5.10 -9.19 7.51
N ASP A 117 -4.70 -10.01 8.47
CA ASP A 117 -3.82 -9.60 9.57
C ASP A 117 -2.42 -9.24 9.03
N SER A 118 -1.87 -8.14 9.51
CA SER A 118 -0.52 -7.66 9.16
C SER A 118 0.15 -7.00 10.37
N LYS A 119 0.10 -7.67 11.52
CA LYS A 119 0.60 -7.15 12.82
C LYS A 119 2.05 -6.71 12.80
N GLY A 120 2.87 -7.31 11.93
CA GLY A 120 4.27 -6.91 11.75
C GLY A 120 4.44 -5.46 11.34
N ASP A 121 3.46 -4.88 10.65
CA ASP A 121 3.48 -3.47 10.23
C ASP A 121 3.61 -2.49 11.40
N ARG A 122 3.07 -2.84 12.57
CA ARG A 122 3.17 -1.98 13.78
C ARG A 122 4.61 -1.79 14.27
N GLN A 123 5.54 -2.63 13.83
CA GLN A 123 6.96 -2.52 14.13
C GLN A 123 7.72 -1.71 13.07
N ALA A 124 7.04 -1.35 11.98
CA ALA A 124 7.64 -0.56 10.90
C ALA A 124 7.97 0.86 11.36
N PRO A 125 9.05 1.46 10.86
CA PRO A 125 9.41 2.84 11.17
C PRO A 125 8.27 3.81 10.81
N ASN A 126 7.96 4.72 11.74
CA ASN A 126 6.91 5.74 11.55
C ASN A 126 5.54 5.13 11.19
N ASN A 127 5.22 3.94 11.72
CA ASN A 127 3.89 3.34 11.52
C ASN A 127 2.79 4.23 12.09
N GLU A 128 3.04 4.88 13.22
CA GLU A 128 2.19 5.91 13.78
C GLU A 128 2.79 7.30 13.53
N THR A 129 1.98 8.23 13.04
CA THR A 129 2.36 9.62 12.81
C THR A 129 1.23 10.57 13.24
N THR A 130 1.59 11.77 13.65
CA THR A 130 0.62 12.78 14.09
C THR A 130 0.68 13.99 13.17
N VAL A 131 -0.50 14.47 12.74
CA VAL A 131 -0.68 15.70 11.95
C VAL A 131 -1.61 16.62 12.72
N THR A 132 -1.13 17.82 13.05
CA THR A 132 -1.93 18.85 13.71
C THR A 132 -2.36 19.90 12.69
N ILE A 133 -3.66 20.20 12.63
CA ILE A 133 -4.25 21.15 11.67
C ILE A 133 -5.10 22.14 12.47
N ALA A 134 -4.86 23.44 12.29
CA ALA A 134 -5.69 24.48 12.88
C ALA A 134 -7.15 24.34 12.42
N ALA A 135 -8.13 24.56 13.32
CA ALA A 135 -9.55 24.37 13.03
C ALA A 135 -9.99 25.16 11.79
N LYS A 136 -9.56 26.41 11.65
CA LYS A 136 -9.83 27.23 10.47
C LYS A 136 -9.28 26.60 9.17
N ALA A 137 -8.04 26.15 9.17
CA ALA A 137 -7.44 25.53 7.99
C ALA A 137 -8.11 24.17 7.64
N LEU A 138 -8.56 23.42 8.64
CA LEU A 138 -9.33 22.20 8.44
C LEU A 138 -10.69 22.53 7.81
N ALA A 139 -11.40 23.52 8.35
CA ALA A 139 -12.69 23.98 7.84
C ALA A 139 -12.59 24.42 6.36
N GLU A 140 -11.58 25.22 6.02
CA GLU A 140 -11.31 25.64 4.64
C GLU A 140 -11.09 24.44 3.69
N ARG A 141 -10.26 23.46 4.09
CA ARG A 141 -9.99 22.25 3.28
C ARG A 141 -11.22 21.36 3.08
N LEU A 142 -12.10 21.30 4.08
CA LEU A 142 -13.33 20.52 4.03
C LEU A 142 -14.52 21.30 3.47
N GLY A 143 -14.39 22.63 3.38
CA GLY A 143 -15.46 23.52 2.91
C GLY A 143 -16.63 23.58 3.89
N ILE A 144 -16.35 23.65 5.19
CA ILE A 144 -17.32 23.77 6.30
C ILE A 144 -17.10 25.09 7.06
N ALA A 145 -17.98 25.44 8.01
CA ALA A 145 -17.77 26.60 8.86
C ALA A 145 -16.71 26.33 9.94
N ASP A 146 -16.01 27.36 10.40
CA ASP A 146 -14.86 27.27 11.31
C ASP A 146 -15.21 26.66 12.69
N ASP A 147 -16.45 26.78 13.12
CA ASP A 147 -16.98 26.28 14.40
C ASP A 147 -17.61 24.88 14.30
N GLU A 148 -17.74 24.34 13.09
CA GLU A 148 -18.33 23.01 12.88
C GLU A 148 -17.40 21.90 13.38
N ALA A 149 -18.00 20.93 14.07
CA ALA A 149 -17.27 19.78 14.62
C ALA A 149 -16.92 18.75 13.54
N VAL A 150 -15.71 18.17 13.69
CA VAL A 150 -15.23 17.08 12.83
C VAL A 150 -15.00 15.82 13.69
N SER A 151 -15.59 14.68 13.32
CA SER A 151 -15.47 13.43 14.07
C SER A 151 -15.63 12.20 13.20
N VAL A 152 -14.93 11.12 13.56
CA VAL A 152 -15.14 9.79 12.94
C VAL A 152 -16.49 9.24 13.40
N LYS A 153 -17.32 8.82 12.44
CA LYS A 153 -18.63 8.22 12.69
C LYS A 153 -18.63 6.71 12.52
N LYS A 154 -17.91 6.23 11.52
CA LYS A 154 -17.91 4.80 11.20
C LYS A 154 -16.51 4.34 10.80
N ARG A 155 -16.20 3.10 11.20
CA ARG A 155 -15.00 2.38 10.76
C ARG A 155 -15.41 1.12 10.01
N THR A 156 -14.51 0.66 9.15
CA THR A 156 -14.60 -0.67 8.54
C THR A 156 -14.26 -1.75 9.57
N GLU A 157 -14.50 -3.01 9.23
CA GLU A 157 -14.08 -4.14 10.07
C GLU A 157 -12.57 -4.23 10.25
N ALA A 158 -11.80 -3.71 9.30
CA ALA A 158 -10.35 -3.62 9.37
C ALA A 158 -9.84 -2.47 10.27
N GLY A 159 -10.74 -1.57 10.71
CA GLY A 159 -10.41 -0.44 11.57
C GLY A 159 -10.19 0.89 10.84
N TYR A 160 -10.14 0.90 9.52
CA TYR A 160 -10.01 2.12 8.73
C TYR A 160 -11.24 3.02 8.87
N VAL A 161 -11.07 4.31 8.68
CA VAL A 161 -12.18 5.25 8.72
C VAL A 161 -13.06 5.08 7.48
N ALA A 162 -14.32 4.68 7.70
CA ALA A 162 -15.31 4.60 6.63
C ALA A 162 -16.05 5.91 6.45
N GLU A 163 -16.33 6.64 7.56
CA GLU A 163 -17.13 7.85 7.53
C GLU A 163 -16.66 8.88 8.56
N VAL A 164 -16.50 10.12 8.11
CA VAL A 164 -16.25 11.31 8.94
C VAL A 164 -17.39 12.29 8.76
N GLN A 165 -17.98 12.74 9.87
CA GLN A 165 -18.91 13.85 9.89
C GLN A 165 -18.11 15.14 10.12
N ALA A 166 -18.32 16.13 9.25
CA ALA A 166 -17.76 17.46 9.36
C ALA A 166 -18.88 18.49 9.16
N GLY A 167 -19.39 19.03 10.24
CA GLY A 167 -20.62 19.84 10.24
C GLY A 167 -21.80 19.09 9.64
N SER A 168 -22.41 19.65 8.60
CA SER A 168 -23.51 19.03 7.85
C SER A 168 -23.03 18.07 6.77
N LYS A 169 -21.71 18.03 6.47
CA LYS A 169 -21.13 17.21 5.40
C LYS A 169 -20.60 15.87 5.93
N THR A 170 -20.64 14.87 5.06
CA THR A 170 -20.05 13.55 5.30
C THR A 170 -18.97 13.29 4.28
N PHE A 171 -17.84 12.72 4.73
CA PHE A 171 -16.69 12.35 3.91
C PHE A 171 -16.31 10.90 4.19
N SER A 172 -15.80 10.20 3.20
CA SER A 172 -15.09 8.93 3.42
C SER A 172 -13.71 9.19 4.04
N GLY A 173 -13.16 8.18 4.72
CA GLY A 173 -11.78 8.26 5.23
C GLY A 173 -10.76 8.49 4.11
N ARG A 174 -11.01 7.94 2.91
CA ARG A 174 -10.19 8.18 1.73
C ARG A 174 -10.21 9.65 1.31
N GLU A 175 -11.38 10.29 1.22
CA GLU A 175 -11.48 11.71 0.88
C GLU A 175 -10.77 12.59 1.90
N ILE A 176 -10.89 12.28 3.20
CA ILE A 176 -10.15 12.98 4.25
C ILE A 176 -8.63 12.80 4.08
N ARG A 177 -8.19 11.56 3.84
CA ARG A 177 -6.78 11.28 3.53
C ARG A 177 -6.25 12.13 2.38
N GLU A 178 -6.97 12.17 1.27
CA GLU A 178 -6.58 12.89 0.05
C GLU A 178 -6.57 14.42 0.28
N ARG A 179 -7.62 14.98 0.89
CA ARG A 179 -7.75 16.43 1.15
C ARG A 179 -6.72 16.97 2.15
N LEU A 180 -6.36 16.15 3.13
CA LEU A 180 -5.45 16.56 4.20
C LEU A 180 -4.01 16.10 3.98
N GLY A 181 -3.74 15.26 2.97
CA GLY A 181 -2.42 14.69 2.71
C GLY A 181 -1.99 13.68 3.78
N LEU A 182 -2.94 12.95 4.38
CA LEU A 182 -2.63 11.94 5.40
C LEU A 182 -2.01 10.69 4.75
N ARG A 183 -1.16 10.01 5.50
CA ARG A 183 -0.46 8.82 5.02
C ARG A 183 -1.40 7.64 4.72
N SER A 184 -2.46 7.47 5.51
CA SER A 184 -3.47 6.42 5.33
C SER A 184 -4.87 6.90 5.71
N ALA A 185 -5.88 6.06 5.48
CA ALA A 185 -7.25 6.25 5.98
C ALA A 185 -7.49 5.58 7.35
N ASP A 186 -6.47 4.99 7.97
CA ASP A 186 -6.53 4.51 9.35
C ASP A 186 -6.02 5.62 10.28
N PHE A 187 -6.95 6.45 10.76
CA PHE A 187 -6.62 7.58 11.64
C PHE A 187 -7.67 7.79 12.74
N THR A 188 -7.26 8.47 13.80
CA THR A 188 -8.15 9.04 14.80
C THR A 188 -8.17 10.56 14.71
N ILE A 189 -9.21 11.20 15.23
CA ILE A 189 -9.35 12.67 15.29
C ILE A 189 -9.59 13.07 16.73
N ALA A 190 -8.78 13.98 17.25
CA ALA A 190 -8.97 14.61 18.54
C ALA A 190 -8.96 16.13 18.39
N LYS A 191 -9.91 16.83 19.02
CA LYS A 191 -9.89 18.32 19.09
C LYS A 191 -9.03 18.74 20.29
N ASN A 192 -8.12 19.69 20.07
CA ASN A 192 -7.26 20.26 21.09
C ASN A 192 -7.22 21.78 20.92
N GLY A 193 -8.02 22.50 21.73
CA GLY A 193 -8.21 23.94 21.58
C GLY A 193 -8.70 24.30 20.18
N ASP A 194 -7.97 25.18 19.51
CA ASP A 194 -8.24 25.65 18.14
C ASP A 194 -7.60 24.77 17.05
N SER A 195 -7.26 23.52 17.36
CA SER A 195 -6.65 22.58 16.42
C SER A 195 -7.30 21.22 16.50
N TYR A 196 -7.15 20.45 15.42
CA TYR A 196 -7.44 19.02 15.34
C TYR A 196 -6.15 18.24 15.18
N ILE A 197 -6.04 17.16 15.94
CA ILE A 197 -4.91 16.24 15.91
C ILE A 197 -5.39 14.94 15.24
N PHE A 198 -4.74 14.57 14.14
CA PHE A 198 -4.92 13.33 13.45
C PHE A 198 -3.77 12.39 13.81
N THR A 199 -4.07 11.29 14.50
CA THR A 199 -3.10 10.19 14.69
C THR A 199 -3.36 9.17 13.60
N VAL A 200 -2.37 8.95 12.73
CA VAL A 200 -2.47 8.15 11.50
C VAL A 200 -1.59 6.93 11.61
N HIS A 201 -2.15 5.74 11.34
CA HIS A 201 -1.43 4.47 11.33
C HIS A 201 -1.22 3.97 9.90
N GLY A 202 -0.01 3.48 9.61
CA GLY A 202 0.33 2.95 8.31
C GLY A 202 0.64 4.01 7.23
N TYR A 203 0.88 3.52 6.00
CA TYR A 203 1.16 4.35 4.84
C TYR A 203 0.71 3.65 3.56
N GLY A 204 -0.22 4.26 2.85
CA GLY A 204 -0.79 3.77 1.60
C GLY A 204 -2.31 3.59 1.67
N HIS A 205 -2.87 2.93 0.66
CA HIS A 205 -4.31 2.68 0.56
C HIS A 205 -4.81 1.51 1.42
N GLY A 206 -3.92 0.66 1.92
CA GLY A 206 -4.20 -0.43 2.83
C GLY A 206 -4.62 -1.76 2.19
N ALA A 207 -4.98 -1.83 0.90
CA ALA A 207 -5.41 -3.07 0.28
C ALA A 207 -4.24 -3.89 -0.30
N GLY A 208 -4.37 -5.22 -0.31
CA GLY A 208 -3.37 -6.14 -0.83
C GLY A 208 -2.11 -6.24 0.04
N MET A 209 -0.94 -6.45 -0.57
CA MET A 209 0.29 -6.74 0.15
C MET A 209 0.85 -5.49 0.85
N SER A 210 1.07 -5.59 2.17
CA SER A 210 1.93 -4.66 2.89
C SER A 210 3.40 -5.01 2.66
N GLN A 211 4.22 -4.04 2.27
CA GLN A 211 5.65 -4.24 2.01
C GLN A 211 6.42 -4.53 3.31
N TYR A 212 6.14 -3.77 4.38
CA TYR A 212 6.73 -4.04 5.70
C TYR A 212 6.19 -5.33 6.32
N GLY A 213 4.90 -5.64 6.13
CA GLY A 213 4.33 -6.90 6.55
C GLY A 213 4.93 -8.10 5.81
N ALA A 214 5.22 -7.98 4.52
CA ALA A 214 5.95 -8.98 3.76
C ALA A 214 7.37 -9.20 4.29
N SER A 215 8.08 -8.11 4.64
CA SER A 215 9.39 -8.20 5.29
C SER A 215 9.31 -8.96 6.61
N PHE A 216 8.36 -8.61 7.46
CA PHE A 216 8.15 -9.28 8.74
C PHE A 216 7.85 -10.78 8.57
N LEU A 217 6.98 -11.15 7.64
CA LEU A 217 6.68 -12.56 7.35
C LEU A 217 7.92 -13.33 6.84
N ALA A 218 8.73 -12.69 5.99
CA ALA A 218 9.99 -13.26 5.52
C ALA A 218 11.00 -13.48 6.66
N GLU A 219 11.10 -12.55 7.61
CA GLU A 219 11.91 -12.69 8.83
C GLU A 219 11.43 -13.83 9.74
N GLN A 220 10.14 -14.17 9.66
CA GLN A 220 9.53 -15.33 10.32
C GLN A 220 9.74 -16.66 9.56
N GLY A 221 10.52 -16.65 8.47
CA GLY A 221 10.84 -17.82 7.65
C GLY A 221 9.80 -18.16 6.58
N LYS A 222 8.84 -17.27 6.31
CA LYS A 222 7.89 -17.46 5.21
C LYS A 222 8.54 -17.24 3.86
N ASN A 223 8.34 -18.16 2.91
CA ASN A 223 8.75 -17.98 1.53
C ASN A 223 7.78 -17.03 0.80
N TYR A 224 8.19 -16.54 -0.38
CA TYR A 224 7.41 -15.54 -1.13
C TYR A 224 6.03 -16.04 -1.58
N HIS A 225 5.86 -17.33 -1.86
CA HIS A 225 4.54 -17.90 -2.18
C HIS A 225 3.61 -17.86 -0.96
N GLU A 226 4.11 -18.18 0.26
CA GLU A 226 3.34 -18.09 1.49
C GLU A 226 2.97 -16.63 1.79
N ILE A 227 3.89 -15.69 1.57
CA ILE A 227 3.66 -14.25 1.75
C ILE A 227 2.57 -13.78 0.79
N LEU A 228 2.66 -14.12 -0.50
CA LEU A 228 1.68 -13.71 -1.50
C LEU A 228 0.30 -14.32 -1.24
N ARG A 229 0.22 -15.62 -0.88
CA ARG A 229 -1.06 -16.25 -0.50
C ARG A 229 -1.67 -15.68 0.78
N HIS A 230 -0.86 -15.13 1.68
CA HIS A 230 -1.36 -14.44 2.86
C HIS A 230 -2.12 -13.17 2.50
N TYR A 231 -1.59 -12.36 1.57
CA TYR A 231 -2.18 -11.08 1.20
C TYR A 231 -3.20 -11.15 0.06
N TYR A 232 -3.14 -12.19 -0.77
CA TYR A 232 -4.05 -12.38 -1.90
C TYR A 232 -4.76 -13.73 -1.77
N THR A 233 -6.03 -13.70 -1.39
CA THR A 233 -6.81 -14.90 -1.04
C THR A 233 -7.16 -15.71 -2.28
N GLY A 234 -6.93 -17.03 -2.26
CA GLY A 234 -7.40 -17.94 -3.30
C GLY A 234 -6.68 -17.85 -4.64
N ILE A 235 -5.50 -17.22 -4.68
CA ILE A 235 -4.70 -17.09 -5.89
C ILE A 235 -3.98 -18.39 -6.28
N SER A 236 -3.68 -18.49 -7.57
CA SER A 236 -2.74 -19.44 -8.16
C SER A 236 -1.53 -18.73 -8.74
N PHE A 237 -0.47 -19.47 -9.02
CA PHE A 237 0.72 -18.97 -9.71
C PHE A 237 0.79 -19.59 -11.11
N SER A 238 1.22 -18.81 -12.09
CA SER A 238 1.48 -19.25 -13.45
C SER A 238 2.75 -18.59 -14.00
N ILE A 239 3.33 -19.19 -15.03
CA ILE A 239 4.50 -18.64 -15.73
C ILE A 239 4.01 -18.02 -17.03
N LEU A 240 4.47 -16.82 -17.34
CA LEU A 240 4.26 -16.17 -18.63
C LEU A 240 5.02 -16.93 -19.71
N GLU A 241 4.33 -17.27 -20.78
CA GLU A 241 4.93 -17.86 -22.00
C GLU A 241 5.60 -16.80 -22.89
#